data_714dc50c9d689d95f2df27b32c89b813
#
_entry.id   714dc50c9d689d95f2df27b32c89b813
#
_cell.length_a   1.000
_cell.length_b   1.000
_cell.length_c   1.000
_cell.angle_alpha   90.00
_cell.angle_beta   90.00
_cell.angle_gamma   90.00
#
_symmetry.space_group_name_H-M   'P 1'
#
loop_
_entity.id
_entity.type
_entity.pdbx_description
1 polymer ?
#
loop_
_entity_poly.entity_id
_entity_poly.type
_entity_poly.pdbx_seq_one_letter_code
_entity_poly.pdbx_strand_id
1 'polypeptide(L)'
;MAQAQFRDYVRLVRGFNTFTRMVHCDCINGYAVGRKVSLGKVTGDLAITIFVNKKLGLRRLPLPNRIPKTIRLPSEKAKDGVLEFITDVREARFSSLEYIARERPAPSGISIGHVNITAGTLGGLVRDRESGDTVILSNNHVLADSNEAAIGDPILQPGPYDGGTDPADHIANLTRFVPIDFAADAENRVDAAIATPLNPNNVIWNTKDIGPETPATVRHLGESDLGRFVHKTGRTTEHTQGFVDAVFATVQVKYDLFQKATFVDQIIISQSPAEEAFSDGGDSGSLVYDSDNSSVGLLFAGSEGTEDEPATTIVNPMNYVLEKLNIELLSSGDHPSS
;
A
#
# COMPACT_ATOMS: atom_id res chain seq x y z
N MET A 1 22.67 -14.51 -24.82
CA MET A 1 21.33 -14.06 -24.37
C MET A 1 21.47 -12.70 -23.74
N ALA A 2 20.62 -11.75 -24.09
CA ALA A 2 20.62 -10.44 -23.43
C ALA A 2 19.78 -10.54 -22.15
N GLN A 3 20.35 -10.06 -21.05
CA GLN A 3 19.62 -9.95 -19.78
C GLN A 3 18.65 -8.77 -19.87
N ALA A 4 17.40 -8.96 -19.43
CA ALA A 4 16.38 -7.91 -19.40
C ALA A 4 16.81 -6.77 -18.46
N GLN A 5 16.52 -5.53 -18.86
CA GLN A 5 16.75 -4.35 -18.03
C GLN A 5 15.51 -4.04 -17.18
N PHE A 6 15.63 -3.21 -16.15
CA PHE A 6 14.54 -2.85 -15.25
C PHE A 6 13.26 -2.45 -15.99
N ARG A 7 13.33 -1.58 -17.01
CA ARG A 7 12.16 -1.20 -17.82
C ARG A 7 11.44 -2.36 -18.50
N ASP A 8 12.15 -3.43 -18.83
CA ASP A 8 11.58 -4.61 -19.48
C ASP A 8 10.83 -5.45 -18.43
N TYR A 9 11.37 -5.56 -17.20
CA TYR A 9 10.69 -6.16 -16.05
C TYR A 9 9.38 -5.42 -15.72
N VAL A 10 9.44 -4.08 -15.59
CA VAL A 10 8.26 -3.24 -15.32
C VAL A 10 7.18 -3.44 -16.38
N ARG A 11 7.56 -3.45 -17.67
CA ARG A 11 6.61 -3.64 -18.76
C ARG A 11 5.94 -5.02 -18.72
N LEU A 12 6.68 -6.06 -18.30
CA LEU A 12 6.14 -7.41 -18.19
C LEU A 12 5.16 -7.51 -17.01
N VAL A 13 5.52 -6.95 -15.85
CA VAL A 13 4.67 -6.96 -14.65
C VAL A 13 3.39 -6.15 -14.87
N ARG A 14 3.46 -5.01 -15.54
CA ARG A 14 2.28 -4.21 -15.93
C ARG A 14 1.36 -4.91 -16.96
N GLY A 15 1.85 -5.91 -17.65
CA GLY A 15 1.06 -6.76 -18.56
C GLY A 15 0.45 -7.98 -17.86
N PHE A 16 -0.17 -7.82 -16.69
CA PHE A 16 -0.72 -8.86 -15.82
C PHE A 16 -1.49 -9.97 -16.57
N ASN A 17 -2.38 -9.59 -17.49
CA ASN A 17 -3.16 -10.54 -18.32
C ASN A 17 -2.29 -11.46 -19.19
N THR A 18 -1.07 -11.03 -19.54
CA THR A 18 -0.14 -11.87 -20.30
C THR A 18 0.57 -12.87 -19.40
N PHE A 19 0.87 -12.48 -18.14
CA PHE A 19 1.59 -13.33 -17.21
C PHE A 19 0.70 -14.41 -16.58
N THR A 20 -0.56 -14.08 -16.22
CA THR A 20 -1.54 -15.05 -15.70
C THR A 20 -1.88 -16.16 -16.69
N ARG A 21 -1.82 -15.87 -18.01
CA ARG A 21 -1.94 -16.89 -19.04
C ARG A 21 -0.76 -17.86 -19.10
N MET A 22 0.40 -17.47 -18.58
CA MET A 22 1.62 -18.31 -18.56
C MET A 22 1.75 -19.14 -17.29
N VAL A 23 1.10 -18.74 -16.19
CA VAL A 23 1.13 -19.44 -14.90
C VAL A 23 -0.30 -19.62 -14.41
N HIS A 24 -0.92 -20.74 -14.75
CA HIS A 24 -2.28 -21.08 -14.32
C HIS A 24 -2.27 -21.53 -12.84
N CYS A 25 -2.27 -20.60 -11.89
CA CYS A 25 -2.36 -20.92 -10.48
C CYS A 25 -3.18 -19.87 -9.73
N ASP A 26 -4.32 -20.26 -9.19
CA ASP A 26 -5.13 -19.46 -8.25
C ASP A 26 -4.38 -19.20 -6.91
N CYS A 27 -3.15 -19.70 -6.80
CA CYS A 27 -2.28 -19.54 -5.64
C CYS A 27 -1.43 -18.26 -5.69
N ILE A 28 -1.48 -17.49 -6.78
CA ILE A 28 -0.68 -16.28 -6.96
C ILE A 28 -1.46 -15.07 -6.46
N ASN A 29 -0.88 -14.33 -5.50
CA ASN A 29 -1.45 -13.12 -4.91
C ASN A 29 -0.96 -11.83 -5.56
N GLY A 30 0.17 -11.88 -6.29
CA GLY A 30 0.69 -10.70 -6.96
C GLY A 30 2.06 -10.86 -7.60
N TYR A 31 2.50 -9.79 -8.26
CA TYR A 31 3.79 -9.70 -8.94
C TYR A 31 4.42 -8.35 -8.71
N ALA A 32 5.76 -8.33 -8.59
CA ALA A 32 6.52 -7.10 -8.46
C ALA A 32 7.84 -7.19 -9.22
N VAL A 33 8.52 -6.05 -9.38
CA VAL A 33 9.93 -6.00 -9.80
C VAL A 33 10.77 -5.67 -8.57
N GLY A 34 11.67 -6.57 -8.20
CA GLY A 34 12.50 -6.42 -7.01
C GLY A 34 13.88 -7.03 -7.17
N ARG A 35 14.64 -7.07 -6.07
CA ARG A 35 15.90 -7.82 -5.99
C ARG A 35 15.60 -9.26 -5.59
N LYS A 36 16.27 -10.20 -6.24
CA LYS A 36 16.15 -11.63 -5.89
C LYS A 36 16.63 -11.89 -4.47
N VAL A 37 15.85 -12.65 -3.71
CA VAL A 37 16.27 -13.17 -2.41
C VAL A 37 16.66 -14.63 -2.55
N SER A 38 17.82 -15.02 -2.00
CA SER A 38 18.30 -16.39 -1.98
C SER A 38 18.86 -16.72 -0.61
N LEU A 39 18.32 -17.76 0.03
CA LEU A 39 18.69 -18.18 1.38
C LEU A 39 18.62 -17.01 2.40
N GLY A 40 17.54 -16.23 2.35
CA GLY A 40 17.32 -15.08 3.24
C GLY A 40 18.19 -13.85 2.95
N LYS A 41 18.97 -13.85 1.87
CA LYS A 41 19.86 -12.72 1.51
C LYS A 41 19.43 -12.10 0.17
N VAL A 42 19.33 -10.77 0.15
CA VAL A 42 19.10 -10.02 -1.09
C VAL A 42 20.31 -10.15 -2.00
N THR A 43 20.09 -10.53 -3.26
CA THR A 43 21.14 -10.60 -4.29
C THR A 43 21.17 -9.31 -5.11
N GLY A 44 22.22 -9.15 -5.97
CA GLY A 44 22.30 -8.05 -6.92
C GLY A 44 21.39 -8.17 -8.14
N ASP A 45 20.73 -9.34 -8.33
CA ASP A 45 19.95 -9.61 -9.53
C ASP A 45 18.55 -9.01 -9.45
N LEU A 46 18.09 -8.37 -10.54
CA LEU A 46 16.68 -8.05 -10.73
C LEU A 46 15.88 -9.32 -10.96
N ALA A 47 14.69 -9.38 -10.37
CA ALA A 47 13.76 -10.49 -10.52
C ALA A 47 12.31 -10.02 -10.64
N ILE A 48 11.49 -10.84 -11.28
CA ILE A 48 10.04 -10.77 -11.09
C ILE A 48 9.75 -11.50 -9.78
N THR A 49 9.41 -10.76 -8.75
CA THR A 49 8.93 -11.34 -7.49
C THR A 49 7.49 -11.78 -7.69
N ILE A 50 7.19 -13.04 -7.36
CA ILE A 50 5.87 -13.65 -7.51
C ILE A 50 5.41 -14.06 -6.11
N PHE A 51 4.35 -13.41 -5.62
CA PHE A 51 3.77 -13.68 -4.32
C PHE A 51 2.76 -14.81 -4.41
N VAL A 52 2.90 -15.83 -3.58
CA VAL A 52 2.04 -17.02 -3.55
C VAL A 52 1.47 -17.26 -2.17
N ASN A 53 0.26 -17.83 -2.09
CA ASN A 53 -0.40 -18.17 -0.82
C ASN A 53 0.43 -19.13 0.05
N LYS A 54 1.17 -20.04 -0.59
CA LYS A 54 2.05 -21.00 0.08
C LYS A 54 3.14 -21.49 -0.86
N LYS A 55 4.38 -21.40 -0.42
CA LYS A 55 5.55 -21.91 -1.14
C LYS A 55 5.67 -23.41 -0.91
N LEU A 56 5.50 -24.17 -1.97
CA LEU A 56 5.60 -25.62 -1.93
C LEU A 56 6.85 -26.10 -2.68
N GLY A 57 7.50 -27.12 -2.16
CA GLY A 57 8.63 -27.75 -2.85
C GLY A 57 8.20 -28.27 -4.24
N LEU A 58 9.05 -28.08 -5.24
CA LEU A 58 8.74 -28.40 -6.65
C LEU A 58 8.21 -29.84 -6.88
N ARG A 59 8.59 -30.79 -6.02
CA ARG A 59 8.11 -32.20 -6.09
C ARG A 59 6.62 -32.34 -5.68
N ARG A 60 6.07 -31.37 -4.95
CA ARG A 60 4.67 -31.34 -4.49
C ARG A 60 3.74 -30.55 -5.40
N LEU A 61 4.27 -29.88 -6.42
CA LEU A 61 3.50 -29.07 -7.34
C LEU A 61 3.27 -29.81 -8.67
N PRO A 62 2.02 -29.81 -9.20
CA PRO A 62 1.75 -30.21 -10.58
C PRO A 62 2.58 -29.37 -11.56
N LEU A 63 2.96 -29.94 -12.69
CA LEU A 63 3.78 -29.25 -13.70
C LEU A 63 3.22 -27.86 -14.13
N PRO A 64 1.92 -27.69 -14.37
CA PRO A 64 1.35 -26.40 -14.77
C PRO A 64 1.51 -25.30 -13.70
N ASN A 65 1.61 -25.68 -12.42
CA ASN A 65 1.68 -24.74 -11.31
C ASN A 65 3.14 -24.41 -10.89
N ARG A 66 4.13 -24.94 -11.62
CA ARG A 66 5.54 -24.67 -11.33
C ARG A 66 5.99 -23.39 -12.00
N ILE A 67 6.33 -22.38 -11.19
CA ILE A 67 6.93 -21.16 -11.66
C ILE A 67 8.38 -21.46 -12.07
N PRO A 68 8.77 -21.19 -13.34
CA PRO A 68 10.15 -21.41 -13.78
C PRO A 68 11.10 -20.41 -13.11
N LYS A 69 12.37 -20.81 -12.89
CA LYS A 69 13.40 -19.89 -12.35
C LYS A 69 13.71 -18.72 -13.28
N THR A 70 13.39 -18.86 -14.55
CA THR A 70 13.56 -17.84 -15.59
C THR A 70 12.43 -17.94 -16.60
N ILE A 71 11.96 -16.77 -17.05
CA ILE A 71 10.99 -16.62 -18.13
C ILE A 71 11.69 -16.11 -19.36
N ARG A 72 11.43 -16.68 -20.51
CA ARG A 72 12.02 -16.29 -21.80
C ARG A 72 10.93 -15.79 -22.72
N LEU A 73 11.06 -14.56 -23.19
CA LEU A 73 10.09 -13.93 -24.08
C LEU A 73 10.76 -13.44 -25.36
N PRO A 74 10.08 -13.60 -26.52
CA PRO A 74 10.54 -13.04 -27.78
C PRO A 74 10.75 -11.50 -27.68
N SER A 75 11.83 -10.99 -28.23
CA SER A 75 12.09 -9.55 -28.25
C SER A 75 13.01 -9.18 -29.42
N GLU A 76 12.56 -8.23 -30.23
CA GLU A 76 13.38 -7.64 -31.29
C GLU A 76 14.62 -6.86 -30.79
N LYS A 77 14.63 -6.51 -29.50
CA LYS A 77 15.74 -5.79 -28.85
C LYS A 77 16.93 -6.68 -28.48
N ALA A 78 16.74 -8.00 -28.45
CA ALA A 78 17.80 -8.94 -28.13
C ALA A 78 18.46 -9.47 -29.40
N LYS A 79 19.80 -9.54 -29.41
CA LYS A 79 20.57 -10.04 -30.56
C LYS A 79 20.17 -11.44 -31.02
N ASP A 80 19.71 -12.26 -30.12
CA ASP A 80 19.21 -13.64 -30.32
C ASP A 80 17.67 -13.73 -30.28
N GLY A 81 16.97 -12.59 -30.35
CA GLY A 81 15.52 -12.53 -30.41
C GLY A 81 14.81 -12.88 -29.11
N VAL A 82 15.51 -13.05 -27.97
CA VAL A 82 14.93 -13.48 -26.70
C VAL A 82 15.47 -12.66 -25.53
N LEU A 83 14.57 -12.13 -24.69
CA LEU A 83 14.91 -11.58 -23.37
C LEU A 83 14.65 -12.62 -22.29
N GLU A 84 15.54 -12.69 -21.32
CA GLU A 84 15.45 -13.57 -20.16
C GLU A 84 15.18 -12.76 -18.89
N PHE A 85 14.16 -13.20 -18.11
CA PHE A 85 13.72 -12.59 -16.86
C PHE A 85 13.91 -13.59 -15.72
N ILE A 86 14.61 -13.21 -14.69
CA ILE A 86 14.76 -14.01 -13.47
C ILE A 86 13.45 -13.94 -12.67
N THR A 87 13.06 -15.04 -12.05
CA THR A 87 11.91 -15.07 -11.13
C THR A 87 12.37 -15.30 -9.69
N ASP A 88 11.62 -14.76 -8.75
CA ASP A 88 11.73 -14.99 -7.32
C ASP A 88 10.34 -15.29 -6.75
N VAL A 89 10.15 -16.44 -6.13
CA VAL A 89 8.85 -16.84 -5.57
C VAL A 89 8.89 -16.62 -4.08
N ARG A 90 7.98 -15.79 -3.57
CA ARG A 90 7.83 -15.48 -2.14
C ARG A 90 6.46 -15.91 -1.64
N GLU A 91 6.42 -16.47 -0.44
CA GLU A 91 5.15 -16.73 0.24
C GLU A 91 4.67 -15.40 0.85
N ALA A 92 3.46 -14.98 0.51
CA ALA A 92 2.82 -13.82 1.08
C ALA A 92 1.30 -13.91 0.94
N ARG A 93 0.58 -13.56 1.99
CA ARG A 93 -0.86 -13.36 1.99
C ARG A 93 -1.11 -11.92 2.38
N PHE A 94 -1.90 -11.23 1.57
CA PHE A 94 -2.21 -9.84 1.79
C PHE A 94 -3.59 -9.72 2.45
N SER A 95 -3.68 -9.02 3.58
CA SER A 95 -4.89 -8.76 4.34
C SER A 95 -4.86 -7.34 4.94
N SER A 96 -6.00 -6.78 5.29
CA SER A 96 -6.10 -5.43 5.84
C SER A 96 -5.79 -5.36 7.34
N LEU A 97 -5.41 -4.21 7.82
CA LEU A 97 -4.77 -3.97 9.12
C LEU A 97 -5.44 -2.84 9.99
N GLU A 98 -5.26 -2.61 11.33
CA GLU A 98 -6.11 -1.75 12.24
C GLU A 98 -5.51 -1.08 13.52
N TYR A 99 -6.17 -0.05 14.32
CA TYR A 99 -5.58 0.80 15.40
C TYR A 99 -6.40 1.48 16.53
N ILE A 100 -5.83 1.96 17.68
CA ILE A 100 -6.48 2.38 18.94
C ILE A 100 -5.99 3.73 19.52
N ALA A 101 -6.80 4.71 19.86
CA ALA A 101 -6.86 5.72 20.92
C ALA A 101 -7.56 7.05 20.54
N ARG A 102 -8.23 7.71 21.50
CA ARG A 102 -8.89 9.02 21.29
C ARG A 102 -7.96 10.18 21.62
N GLU A 103 -7.74 11.11 20.66
CA GLU A 103 -6.96 12.34 20.83
C GLU A 103 -7.64 13.54 20.16
N ARG A 104 -7.56 14.73 20.79
CA ARG A 104 -8.05 16.00 20.24
C ARG A 104 -7.09 17.13 20.62
N PRO A 105 -6.56 17.89 19.64
CA PRO A 105 -6.68 17.66 18.22
C PRO A 105 -6.00 16.36 17.79
N ALA A 106 -6.62 15.69 16.81
CA ALA A 106 -6.17 14.39 16.31
C ALA A 106 -4.97 14.56 15.36
N PRO A 107 -3.79 14.00 15.67
CA PRO A 107 -2.67 13.94 14.74
C PRO A 107 -2.83 12.79 13.73
N SER A 108 -2.01 12.78 12.69
CA SER A 108 -1.86 11.62 11.81
C SER A 108 -1.23 10.44 12.55
N GLY A 109 -1.48 9.22 12.10
CA GLY A 109 -0.94 8.00 12.69
C GLY A 109 -1.79 7.40 13.82
N ILE A 110 -2.99 7.91 14.08
CA ILE A 110 -3.91 7.39 15.11
C ILE A 110 -5.18 6.79 14.53
N SER A 111 -5.95 6.13 15.39
CA SER A 111 -7.20 5.44 15.05
C SER A 111 -8.24 6.35 14.40
N ILE A 112 -8.83 5.90 13.32
CA ILE A 112 -10.00 6.49 12.67
C ILE A 112 -10.81 5.40 11.97
N GLY A 113 -12.09 5.63 11.71
CA GLY A 113 -12.89 4.70 10.93
C GLY A 113 -14.29 5.18 10.66
N HIS A 114 -14.88 4.67 9.58
CA HIS A 114 -16.30 4.78 9.31
C HIS A 114 -17.10 4.13 10.44
N VAL A 115 -18.29 4.63 10.73
CA VAL A 115 -19.15 4.16 11.83
C VAL A 115 -19.47 2.66 11.78
N ASN A 116 -19.43 2.03 10.62
CA ASN A 116 -19.77 0.61 10.42
C ASN A 116 -18.56 -0.32 10.28
N ILE A 117 -17.33 0.20 10.26
CA ILE A 117 -16.13 -0.65 10.12
C ILE A 117 -15.45 -0.89 11.46
N THR A 118 -14.37 -1.70 11.44
CA THR A 118 -13.53 -1.90 12.61
C THR A 118 -12.75 -0.62 12.95
N ALA A 119 -11.63 -0.39 12.33
CA ALA A 119 -10.82 0.82 12.43
C ALA A 119 -9.64 0.79 11.45
N GLY A 120 -9.01 1.92 11.22
CA GLY A 120 -7.75 2.10 10.49
C GLY A 120 -7.02 3.36 10.93
N THR A 121 -6.06 3.86 10.19
CA THR A 121 -5.20 4.98 10.56
C THR A 121 -5.61 6.29 9.88
N LEU A 122 -5.66 7.39 10.62
CA LEU A 122 -5.67 8.75 10.08
C LEU A 122 -4.31 8.98 9.42
N GLY A 123 -4.27 8.96 8.08
CA GLY A 123 -3.02 9.02 7.34
C GLY A 123 -2.37 10.40 7.38
N GLY A 124 -3.13 11.43 7.08
CA GLY A 124 -2.64 12.80 7.03
C GLY A 124 -3.73 13.80 6.78
N LEU A 125 -3.35 15.07 6.82
CA LEU A 125 -4.18 16.17 6.36
C LEU A 125 -3.72 16.62 4.97
N VAL A 126 -4.68 16.83 4.07
CA VAL A 126 -4.46 17.23 2.69
C VAL A 126 -5.44 18.33 2.32
N ARG A 127 -5.17 19.06 1.24
CA ARG A 127 -6.10 20.04 0.69
C ARG A 127 -6.97 19.39 -0.39
N ASP A 128 -8.25 19.48 -0.26
CA ASP A 128 -9.18 19.16 -1.35
C ASP A 128 -9.17 20.31 -2.38
N ARG A 129 -8.85 19.99 -3.64
CA ARG A 129 -8.80 20.99 -4.72
C ARG A 129 -10.17 21.45 -5.18
N GLU A 130 -11.23 20.71 -4.85
CA GLU A 130 -12.60 21.10 -5.22
C GLU A 130 -13.17 22.15 -4.25
N SER A 131 -13.04 21.93 -2.95
CA SER A 131 -13.56 22.85 -1.94
C SER A 131 -12.55 23.88 -1.44
N GLY A 132 -11.24 23.56 -1.53
CA GLY A 132 -10.16 24.32 -0.90
C GLY A 132 -9.97 24.00 0.58
N ASP A 133 -10.76 23.10 1.15
CA ASP A 133 -10.71 22.75 2.57
C ASP A 133 -9.56 21.81 2.89
N THR A 134 -9.10 21.86 4.15
CA THR A 134 -8.23 20.83 4.71
C THR A 134 -9.07 19.62 5.12
N VAL A 135 -8.73 18.45 4.61
CA VAL A 135 -9.47 17.19 4.81
C VAL A 135 -8.56 16.09 5.30
N ILE A 136 -9.14 15.10 5.97
CA ILE A 136 -8.47 13.88 6.43
C ILE A 136 -8.30 12.93 5.24
N LEU A 137 -7.11 12.35 5.07
CA LEU A 137 -6.80 11.29 4.12
C LEU A 137 -6.66 9.95 4.84
N SER A 138 -7.28 8.91 4.31
CA SER A 138 -7.10 7.50 4.69
C SER A 138 -7.51 6.57 3.55
N ASN A 139 -7.70 5.29 3.80
CA ASN A 139 -8.15 4.34 2.76
C ASN A 139 -9.67 4.38 2.56
N ASN A 140 -10.12 3.91 1.40
CA ASN A 140 -11.53 3.65 1.12
C ASN A 140 -12.09 2.61 2.11
N HIS A 141 -11.43 1.47 2.29
CA HIS A 141 -11.91 0.45 3.23
C HIS A 141 -11.94 0.92 4.69
N VAL A 142 -11.25 2.03 5.03
CA VAL A 142 -11.27 2.65 6.36
C VAL A 142 -12.36 3.70 6.51
N LEU A 143 -12.52 4.60 5.52
CA LEU A 143 -13.47 5.72 5.61
C LEU A 143 -14.77 5.49 4.83
N ALA A 144 -14.76 4.57 3.86
CA ALA A 144 -15.90 4.34 2.97
C ALA A 144 -16.36 2.86 2.95
N ASP A 145 -15.99 2.07 3.97
CA ASP A 145 -16.47 0.70 4.18
C ASP A 145 -16.39 -0.16 2.91
N SER A 146 -15.24 -0.09 2.21
CA SER A 146 -15.02 -0.82 0.95
C SER A 146 -16.09 -0.54 -0.12
N ASN A 147 -16.51 0.71 -0.27
CA ASN A 147 -17.55 1.28 -1.13
C ASN A 147 -18.98 1.26 -0.56
N GLU A 148 -19.24 0.63 0.58
CA GLU A 148 -20.61 0.48 1.12
C GLU A 148 -21.11 1.76 1.81
N ALA A 149 -20.21 2.71 2.16
CA ALA A 149 -20.58 3.95 2.82
C ALA A 149 -21.21 4.97 1.85
N ALA A 150 -22.08 5.83 2.38
CA ALA A 150 -22.61 6.99 1.68
C ALA A 150 -21.79 8.26 1.97
N ILE A 151 -21.68 9.16 0.98
CA ILE A 151 -21.08 10.48 1.20
C ILE A 151 -21.88 11.22 2.30
N GLY A 152 -21.13 11.77 3.27
CA GLY A 152 -21.70 12.40 4.45
C GLY A 152 -21.78 11.51 5.69
N ASP A 153 -21.51 10.23 5.57
CA ASP A 153 -21.50 9.28 6.70
C ASP A 153 -20.47 9.67 7.77
N PRO A 154 -20.77 9.37 9.06
CA PRO A 154 -19.91 9.71 10.17
C PRO A 154 -18.59 8.95 10.16
N ILE A 155 -17.52 9.69 10.38
CA ILE A 155 -16.18 9.16 10.62
C ILE A 155 -15.82 9.39 12.09
N LEU A 156 -15.43 8.31 12.77
CA LEU A 156 -15.16 8.31 14.20
C LEU A 156 -13.65 8.29 14.51
N GLN A 157 -13.25 8.99 15.54
CA GLN A 157 -11.91 8.94 16.10
C GLN A 157 -11.98 8.84 17.64
N PRO A 158 -11.59 7.69 18.21
CA PRO A 158 -11.07 6.49 17.55
C PRO A 158 -12.13 5.79 16.70
N GLY A 159 -11.69 4.84 15.84
CA GLY A 159 -12.61 3.98 15.13
C GLY A 159 -13.48 3.09 16.05
N PRO A 160 -14.58 2.50 15.57
CA PRO A 160 -15.52 1.73 16.41
C PRO A 160 -14.86 0.57 17.18
N TYR A 161 -13.92 -0.15 16.57
CA TYR A 161 -13.20 -1.26 17.22
C TYR A 161 -12.44 -0.80 18.47
N ASP A 162 -12.00 0.45 18.48
CA ASP A 162 -11.25 1.07 19.57
C ASP A 162 -12.12 1.85 20.54
N GLY A 163 -13.42 1.60 20.47
CA GLY A 163 -14.40 2.16 21.40
C GLY A 163 -15.01 3.50 20.96
N GLY A 164 -14.73 3.95 19.73
CA GLY A 164 -15.37 5.12 19.15
C GLY A 164 -16.89 4.92 18.98
N THR A 165 -17.66 5.95 19.32
CA THR A 165 -19.12 5.94 19.28
C THR A 165 -19.66 7.21 18.63
N ASP A 166 -20.71 7.08 17.79
CA ASP A 166 -21.45 8.22 17.29
C ASP A 166 -22.55 8.61 18.30
N PRO A 167 -22.78 9.90 18.60
CA PRO A 167 -22.09 11.08 18.07
C PRO A 167 -20.87 11.55 18.90
N ALA A 168 -20.49 10.86 19.99
CA ALA A 168 -19.49 11.34 20.95
C ALA A 168 -18.08 11.49 20.33
N ASP A 169 -17.75 10.61 19.39
CA ASP A 169 -16.44 10.52 18.77
C ASP A 169 -16.45 10.92 17.29
N HIS A 170 -17.57 11.42 16.79
CA HIS A 170 -17.73 11.90 15.43
C HIS A 170 -16.77 13.08 15.14
N ILE A 171 -15.80 12.87 14.28
CA ILE A 171 -14.74 13.85 13.99
C ILE A 171 -14.89 14.49 12.60
N ALA A 172 -15.39 13.73 11.63
CA ALA A 172 -15.47 14.15 10.23
C ALA A 172 -16.65 13.47 9.51
N ASN A 173 -17.01 14.00 8.35
CA ASN A 173 -17.95 13.37 7.42
C ASN A 173 -17.20 12.86 6.18
N LEU A 174 -17.55 11.66 5.70
CA LEU A 174 -17.02 11.14 4.43
C LEU A 174 -17.31 12.12 3.27
N THR A 175 -16.29 12.56 2.57
CA THR A 175 -16.41 13.54 1.51
C THR A 175 -16.33 12.94 0.12
N ARG A 176 -15.34 12.09 -0.10
CA ARG A 176 -15.09 11.42 -1.39
C ARG A 176 -14.21 10.21 -1.20
N PHE A 177 -14.38 9.19 -2.04
CA PHE A 177 -13.50 8.04 -2.12
C PHE A 177 -13.30 7.60 -3.58
N VAL A 178 -12.24 6.84 -3.83
CA VAL A 178 -12.04 6.17 -5.10
C VAL A 178 -12.72 4.79 -4.99
N PRO A 179 -13.75 4.49 -5.79
CA PRO A 179 -14.40 3.19 -5.75
C PRO A 179 -13.41 2.07 -6.08
N ILE A 180 -13.43 1.01 -5.28
CA ILE A 180 -12.69 -0.22 -5.55
C ILE A 180 -13.52 -1.08 -6.49
N ASP A 181 -12.96 -1.43 -7.64
CA ASP A 181 -13.59 -2.34 -8.59
C ASP A 181 -13.16 -3.78 -8.28
N PHE A 182 -14.12 -4.63 -7.94
CA PHE A 182 -13.93 -6.04 -7.60
C PHE A 182 -14.08 -6.99 -8.81
N ALA A 183 -14.27 -6.47 -10.02
CA ALA A 183 -14.31 -7.30 -11.22
C ALA A 183 -12.98 -8.02 -11.43
N ALA A 184 -13.03 -9.25 -11.98
CA ALA A 184 -11.86 -10.11 -12.10
C ALA A 184 -10.76 -9.56 -13.03
N ASP A 185 -11.11 -8.68 -13.94
CA ASP A 185 -10.24 -8.00 -14.91
C ASP A 185 -9.98 -6.52 -14.57
N ALA A 186 -10.49 -6.04 -13.44
CA ALA A 186 -10.28 -4.67 -13.00
C ALA A 186 -8.82 -4.42 -12.57
N GLU A 187 -8.35 -3.20 -12.83
CA GLU A 187 -7.03 -2.71 -12.45
C GLU A 187 -7.19 -1.45 -11.57
N ASN A 188 -7.35 -1.66 -10.26
CA ASN A 188 -7.35 -0.56 -9.30
C ASN A 188 -5.94 0.03 -9.15
N ARG A 189 -5.85 1.31 -8.82
CA ARG A 189 -4.57 1.98 -8.54
C ARG A 189 -4.43 2.40 -7.09
N VAL A 190 -5.55 2.71 -6.45
CA VAL A 190 -5.55 3.19 -5.07
C VAL A 190 -6.77 2.67 -4.30
N ASP A 191 -6.56 2.44 -3.03
CA ASP A 191 -7.57 2.30 -2.00
C ASP A 191 -7.48 3.55 -1.14
N ALA A 192 -8.29 4.58 -1.43
CA ALA A 192 -8.15 5.89 -0.82
C ALA A 192 -9.48 6.64 -0.70
N ALA A 193 -9.61 7.42 0.39
CA ALA A 193 -10.76 8.25 0.69
C ALA A 193 -10.36 9.50 1.48
N ILE A 194 -11.22 10.52 1.43
CA ILE A 194 -11.11 11.75 2.22
C ILE A 194 -12.37 12.05 3.00
N ALA A 195 -12.21 12.68 4.17
CA ALA A 195 -13.29 13.12 5.03
C ALA A 195 -13.07 14.56 5.51
N THR A 196 -14.12 15.38 5.50
CA THR A 196 -14.07 16.76 5.97
C THR A 196 -14.29 16.82 7.48
N PRO A 197 -13.35 17.35 8.27
CA PRO A 197 -13.52 17.52 9.72
C PRO A 197 -14.74 18.37 10.04
N LEU A 198 -15.54 17.97 11.05
CA LEU A 198 -16.65 18.77 11.58
C LEU A 198 -16.18 20.11 12.16
N ASN A 199 -14.98 20.11 12.72
CA ASN A 199 -14.30 21.30 13.22
C ASN A 199 -12.80 21.16 12.85
N PRO A 200 -12.25 22.08 12.05
CA PRO A 200 -10.83 22.06 11.69
C PRO A 200 -9.87 22.03 12.91
N ASN A 201 -10.28 22.58 14.05
CA ASN A 201 -9.47 22.56 15.26
C ASN A 201 -9.42 21.19 15.96
N ASN A 202 -10.20 20.21 15.51
CA ASN A 202 -10.17 18.85 16.05
C ASN A 202 -9.08 17.97 15.42
N VAL A 203 -8.40 18.47 14.40
CA VAL A 203 -7.28 17.80 13.73
C VAL A 203 -6.05 18.70 13.73
N ILE A 204 -4.86 18.12 13.69
CA ILE A 204 -3.62 18.88 13.65
C ILE A 204 -2.66 18.31 12.61
N TRP A 205 -2.00 19.19 11.87
CA TRP A 205 -0.99 18.82 10.88
C TRP A 205 0.32 18.41 11.56
N ASN A 206 0.31 17.23 12.13
CA ASN A 206 1.39 16.62 12.87
C ASN A 206 1.26 15.11 12.80
N THR A 207 2.34 14.39 12.58
CA THR A 207 2.36 12.93 12.65
C THR A 207 2.88 12.51 14.02
N LYS A 208 2.14 11.65 14.71
CA LYS A 208 2.50 11.14 16.01
C LYS A 208 3.88 10.50 15.97
N ASP A 209 4.73 10.77 16.94
CA ASP A 209 6.11 10.29 17.09
C ASP A 209 7.13 10.79 16.03
N ILE A 210 6.66 11.40 14.94
CA ILE A 210 7.53 11.97 13.90
C ILE A 210 7.63 13.50 14.09
N GLY A 211 6.54 14.13 14.54
CA GLY A 211 6.46 15.58 14.69
C GLY A 211 5.73 16.26 13.53
N PRO A 212 5.91 17.57 13.34
CA PRO A 212 5.22 18.31 12.29
C PRO A 212 5.46 17.67 10.93
N GLU A 213 4.38 17.43 10.19
CA GLU A 213 4.47 16.95 8.82
C GLU A 213 5.25 17.97 8.00
N THR A 214 6.32 17.53 7.39
CA THR A 214 7.12 18.37 6.52
C THR A 214 6.54 18.39 5.11
N PRO A 215 6.87 19.42 4.33
CA PRO A 215 6.02 19.85 3.23
C PRO A 215 5.97 18.90 2.04
N ALA A 216 4.86 18.97 1.43
CA ALA A 216 4.41 18.92 0.03
C ALA A 216 5.31 18.28 -1.05
N THR A 217 6.25 17.39 -0.71
CA THR A 217 7.05 16.67 -1.72
C THR A 217 6.60 15.22 -1.86
N VAL A 218 6.41 14.81 -3.11
CA VAL A 218 6.08 13.43 -3.47
C VAL A 218 7.31 12.75 -4.02
N ARG A 219 7.64 11.59 -3.47
CA ARG A 219 8.70 10.74 -4.02
C ARG A 219 8.13 9.77 -5.05
N HIS A 220 8.53 9.95 -6.30
CA HIS A 220 8.26 8.97 -7.35
C HIS A 220 9.33 7.89 -7.35
N LEU A 221 8.93 6.65 -7.07
CA LEU A 221 9.87 5.54 -6.95
C LEU A 221 10.17 4.86 -8.28
N GLY A 222 11.43 4.46 -8.44
CA GLY A 222 11.93 3.74 -9.59
C GLY A 222 13.02 2.72 -9.23
N GLU A 223 13.78 2.26 -10.20
CA GLU A 223 14.85 1.26 -9.98
C GLU A 223 15.90 1.71 -8.95
N SER A 224 16.27 2.99 -8.98
CA SER A 224 17.27 3.56 -8.05
C SER A 224 16.81 3.63 -6.60
N ASP A 225 15.50 3.47 -6.35
CA ASP A 225 14.90 3.55 -5.04
C ASP A 225 14.70 2.16 -4.39
N LEU A 226 15.04 1.07 -5.09
CA LEU A 226 15.04 -0.26 -4.50
C LEU A 226 16.07 -0.35 -3.37
N GLY A 227 15.61 -0.70 -2.17
CA GLY A 227 16.41 -0.65 -0.94
C GLY A 227 16.42 0.72 -0.25
N ARG A 228 15.64 1.71 -0.73
CA ARG A 228 15.48 3.00 -0.07
C ARG A 228 14.80 2.82 1.29
N PHE A 229 15.36 3.48 2.29
CA PHE A 229 14.78 3.57 3.62
C PHE A 229 13.46 4.34 3.60
N VAL A 230 12.47 3.81 4.29
CA VAL A 230 11.16 4.44 4.50
C VAL A 230 10.69 4.23 5.93
N HIS A 231 9.79 5.10 6.39
CA HIS A 231 9.18 5.01 7.70
C HIS A 231 7.71 5.44 7.65
N LYS A 232 6.96 5.06 8.67
CA LYS A 232 5.57 5.47 8.87
C LYS A 232 5.23 5.52 10.34
N THR A 233 4.18 6.24 10.67
CA THR A 233 3.47 6.04 11.94
C THR A 233 2.08 5.53 11.64
N GLY A 234 1.75 4.46 12.28
CA GLY A 234 0.44 3.88 12.17
C GLY A 234 -0.06 3.43 13.53
N ARG A 235 -1.29 3.06 13.57
CA ARG A 235 -2.08 2.77 14.75
C ARG A 235 -1.59 1.55 15.54
N THR A 236 -1.22 0.44 14.95
CA THR A 236 -0.87 -0.80 15.66
C THR A 236 0.60 -0.89 15.98
N THR A 237 1.44 -0.61 15.00
CA THR A 237 2.88 -0.77 15.15
C THR A 237 3.60 0.56 15.44
N GLU A 238 2.85 1.64 15.70
CA GLU A 238 3.41 2.97 16.01
C GLU A 238 4.39 3.44 14.91
N HIS A 239 5.51 4.04 15.29
CA HIS A 239 6.56 4.45 14.35
C HIS A 239 7.45 3.25 14.01
N THR A 240 7.46 2.85 12.74
CA THR A 240 8.27 1.74 12.22
C THR A 240 9.07 2.15 11.00
N GLN A 241 10.08 1.34 10.69
CA GLN A 241 11.04 1.57 9.61
C GLN A 241 11.16 0.34 8.71
N GLY A 242 11.38 0.58 7.43
CA GLY A 242 11.50 -0.47 6.42
C GLY A 242 12.24 -0.01 5.17
N PHE A 243 12.19 -0.83 4.14
CA PHE A 243 12.87 -0.57 2.87
C PHE A 243 11.96 -0.87 1.70
N VAL A 244 12.06 -0.06 0.65
CA VAL A 244 11.40 -0.34 -0.64
C VAL A 244 11.96 -1.63 -1.22
N ASP A 245 11.17 -2.69 -1.21
CA ASP A 245 11.58 -4.02 -1.68
C ASP A 245 11.29 -4.19 -3.17
N ALA A 246 10.09 -3.73 -3.61
CA ALA A 246 9.72 -3.79 -5.01
C ALA A 246 8.79 -2.62 -5.39
N VAL A 247 8.79 -2.28 -6.68
CA VAL A 247 7.94 -1.24 -7.26
C VAL A 247 7.17 -1.80 -8.45
N PHE A 248 6.12 -1.09 -8.90
CA PHE A 248 5.25 -1.51 -10.00
C PHE A 248 4.65 -2.91 -9.78
N ALA A 249 4.34 -3.21 -8.52
CA ALA A 249 3.72 -4.48 -8.16
C ALA A 249 2.28 -4.55 -8.68
N THR A 250 1.90 -5.73 -9.14
CA THR A 250 0.48 -6.09 -9.30
C THR A 250 0.15 -7.10 -8.23
N VAL A 251 -0.83 -6.77 -7.39
CA VAL A 251 -1.21 -7.58 -6.23
C VAL A 251 -2.71 -7.81 -6.21
N GLN A 252 -3.13 -8.93 -5.66
CA GLN A 252 -4.53 -9.23 -5.39
C GLN A 252 -4.75 -9.18 -3.88
N VAL A 253 -5.59 -8.24 -3.43
CA VAL A 253 -5.93 -8.02 -2.03
C VAL A 253 -7.32 -8.58 -1.75
N LYS A 254 -7.45 -9.31 -0.65
CA LYS A 254 -8.71 -9.85 -0.17
C LYS A 254 -9.31 -8.90 0.86
N TYR A 255 -10.53 -8.43 0.62
CA TYR A 255 -11.28 -7.56 1.52
C TYR A 255 -12.20 -8.35 2.46
N ASP A 256 -12.83 -9.42 1.94
CA ASP A 256 -13.64 -10.35 2.74
C ASP A 256 -13.53 -11.80 2.22
N LEU A 257 -14.45 -12.68 2.63
CA LEU A 257 -14.47 -14.08 2.18
C LEU A 257 -14.72 -14.24 0.68
N PHE A 258 -15.37 -13.28 0.04
CA PHE A 258 -15.85 -13.36 -1.34
C PHE A 258 -15.27 -12.28 -2.26
N GLN A 259 -14.81 -11.16 -1.70
CA GLN A 259 -14.33 -10.00 -2.46
C GLN A 259 -12.81 -9.94 -2.48
N LYS A 260 -12.28 -9.86 -3.69
CA LYS A 260 -10.86 -9.62 -3.98
C LYS A 260 -10.75 -8.53 -5.03
N ALA A 261 -9.78 -7.65 -4.88
CA ALA A 261 -9.48 -6.62 -5.86
C ALA A 261 -8.02 -6.70 -6.31
N THR A 262 -7.79 -6.49 -7.61
CA THR A 262 -6.45 -6.40 -8.18
C THR A 262 -6.00 -4.95 -8.18
N PHE A 263 -4.81 -4.70 -7.65
CA PHE A 263 -4.16 -3.39 -7.65
C PHE A 263 -2.88 -3.44 -8.48
N VAL A 264 -2.67 -2.47 -9.34
CA VAL A 264 -1.51 -2.35 -10.23
C VAL A 264 -0.61 -1.18 -9.84
N ASP A 265 0.66 -1.23 -10.23
CA ASP A 265 1.67 -0.19 -9.98
C ASP A 265 1.94 0.08 -8.48
N GLN A 266 1.75 -0.90 -7.61
CA GLN A 266 1.93 -0.74 -6.17
C GLN A 266 3.40 -0.79 -5.75
N ILE A 267 3.67 -0.27 -4.54
CA ILE A 267 4.97 -0.34 -3.87
C ILE A 267 4.91 -1.45 -2.83
N ILE A 268 5.96 -2.28 -2.75
CA ILE A 268 6.13 -3.28 -1.70
C ILE A 268 7.25 -2.83 -0.77
N ILE A 269 6.95 -2.84 0.53
CA ILE A 269 7.90 -2.51 1.58
C ILE A 269 8.14 -3.76 2.42
N SER A 270 9.41 -4.04 2.68
CA SER A 270 9.86 -5.04 3.64
C SER A 270 10.28 -4.36 4.94
N GLN A 271 10.14 -5.07 6.04
CA GLN A 271 10.57 -4.62 7.37
C GLN A 271 12.09 -4.42 7.43
N SER A 272 12.52 -3.52 8.33
CA SER A 272 13.93 -3.44 8.73
C SER A 272 14.33 -4.70 9.51
N PRO A 273 15.56 -5.22 9.35
CA PRO A 273 16.05 -6.34 10.14
C PRO A 273 16.06 -6.11 11.67
N ALA A 274 15.93 -4.86 12.11
CA ALA A 274 15.85 -4.48 13.51
C ALA A 274 14.42 -4.44 14.07
N GLU A 275 13.41 -4.63 13.22
CA GLU A 275 11.98 -4.51 13.54
C GLU A 275 11.28 -5.86 13.40
N GLU A 276 10.27 -6.12 14.22
CA GLU A 276 9.45 -7.34 14.12
C GLU A 276 8.53 -7.31 12.89
N ALA A 277 7.96 -6.12 12.56
CA ALA A 277 7.17 -5.89 11.35
C ALA A 277 7.20 -4.41 10.98
N PHE A 278 7.11 -4.07 9.67
CA PHE A 278 6.90 -2.68 9.22
C PHE A 278 5.46 -2.24 9.45
N SER A 279 4.51 -3.13 9.24
CA SER A 279 3.10 -2.89 9.52
C SER A 279 2.41 -4.19 9.95
N ASP A 280 1.36 -4.01 10.72
CA ASP A 280 0.49 -5.11 11.14
C ASP A 280 -0.97 -4.66 11.04
N GLY A 281 -1.92 -5.55 11.42
CA GLY A 281 -3.34 -5.25 11.49
C GLY A 281 -3.62 -3.90 12.10
N GLY A 282 -4.00 -2.90 11.28
CA GLY A 282 -4.38 -1.58 11.70
C GLY A 282 -3.61 -0.41 11.15
N ASP A 283 -2.57 -0.63 10.46
CA ASP A 283 -1.81 0.47 9.90
C ASP A 283 -2.34 0.97 8.56
N SER A 284 -3.43 0.37 8.06
CA SER A 284 -4.15 0.84 6.86
C SER A 284 -4.51 2.31 6.99
N GLY A 285 -4.12 3.10 6.00
CA GLY A 285 -4.29 4.55 5.99
C GLY A 285 -3.04 5.32 6.42
N SER A 286 -2.01 4.67 6.97
CA SER A 286 -0.75 5.35 7.30
C SER A 286 -0.09 5.96 6.07
N LEU A 287 0.41 7.19 6.19
CA LEU A 287 1.33 7.76 5.21
C LEU A 287 2.73 7.19 5.40
N VAL A 288 3.36 6.85 4.28
CA VAL A 288 4.74 6.36 4.23
C VAL A 288 5.63 7.46 3.68
N TYR A 289 6.75 7.71 4.36
CA TYR A 289 7.73 8.74 4.02
C TYR A 289 9.11 8.12 3.79
N ASP A 290 9.95 8.77 2.98
CA ASP A 290 11.36 8.44 2.88
C ASP A 290 12.21 9.21 3.90
N SER A 291 13.53 9.00 3.90
CA SER A 291 14.46 9.68 4.81
C SER A 291 14.50 11.21 4.68
N ASP A 292 14.02 11.74 3.56
CA ASP A 292 13.93 13.19 3.32
C ASP A 292 12.55 13.74 3.73
N ASN A 293 11.72 12.92 4.36
CA ASN A 293 10.30 13.18 4.69
C ASN A 293 9.43 13.48 3.46
N SER A 294 9.85 13.04 2.27
CA SER A 294 8.98 13.08 1.09
C SER A 294 7.95 11.96 1.19
N SER A 295 6.69 12.27 0.86
CA SER A 295 5.62 11.28 0.87
C SER A 295 5.81 10.26 -0.27
N VAL A 296 5.90 8.99 0.11
CA VAL A 296 6.04 7.85 -0.80
C VAL A 296 4.67 7.31 -1.20
N GLY A 297 3.76 7.17 -0.24
CA GLY A 297 2.44 6.62 -0.53
C GLY A 297 1.55 6.40 0.68
N LEU A 298 0.41 5.75 0.43
CA LEU A 298 -0.62 5.43 1.41
C LEU A 298 -0.68 3.91 1.60
N LEU A 299 -0.35 3.44 2.79
CA LEU A 299 -0.41 2.03 3.18
C LEU A 299 -1.86 1.54 3.19
N PHE A 300 -2.14 0.37 2.60
CA PHE A 300 -3.51 -0.15 2.59
C PHE A 300 -3.64 -1.66 2.81
N ALA A 301 -2.56 -2.43 2.69
CA ALA A 301 -2.59 -3.87 2.90
C ALA A 301 -1.21 -4.40 3.28
N GLY A 302 -1.17 -5.64 3.77
CA GLY A 302 0.08 -6.31 4.07
C GLY A 302 -0.08 -7.83 4.15
N SER A 303 1.03 -8.52 4.41
CA SER A 303 1.05 -9.96 4.68
C SER A 303 1.73 -10.24 6.00
N GLU A 304 1.25 -11.25 6.70
CA GLU A 304 2.02 -11.85 7.80
C GLU A 304 3.30 -12.48 7.24
N GLY A 305 4.40 -12.37 7.97
CA GLY A 305 5.61 -13.11 7.68
C GLY A 305 5.48 -14.60 8.00
N THR A 306 6.42 -15.38 7.52
CA THR A 306 6.60 -16.80 7.90
C THR A 306 8.01 -17.01 8.43
N GLU A 307 8.34 -18.20 8.95
CA GLU A 307 9.71 -18.50 9.40
C GLU A 307 10.77 -18.27 8.30
N ASP A 308 10.39 -18.42 7.03
CA ASP A 308 11.31 -18.33 5.89
C ASP A 308 11.19 -17.02 5.08
N GLU A 309 10.12 -16.22 5.26
CA GLU A 309 9.83 -15.04 4.45
C GLU A 309 9.35 -13.88 5.36
N PRO A 310 9.92 -12.67 5.21
CA PRO A 310 9.51 -11.52 6.00
C PRO A 310 8.08 -11.07 5.67
N ALA A 311 7.42 -10.41 6.62
CA ALA A 311 6.18 -9.70 6.37
C ALA A 311 6.39 -8.64 5.28
N THR A 312 5.36 -8.40 4.49
CA THR A 312 5.39 -7.40 3.41
C THR A 312 4.22 -6.45 3.53
N THR A 313 4.46 -5.19 3.23
CA THR A 313 3.46 -4.13 3.25
C THR A 313 3.24 -3.60 1.84
N ILE A 314 1.98 -3.31 1.51
CA ILE A 314 1.59 -2.78 0.21
C ILE A 314 1.16 -1.32 0.38
N VAL A 315 1.70 -0.47 -0.51
CA VAL A 315 1.50 0.98 -0.44
C VAL A 315 1.05 1.49 -1.80
N ASN A 316 -0.06 2.25 -1.82
CA ASN A 316 -0.48 2.99 -3.01
C ASN A 316 0.48 4.15 -3.24
N PRO A 317 1.08 4.33 -4.44
CA PRO A 317 1.93 5.48 -4.74
C PRO A 317 1.20 6.81 -4.53
N MET A 318 1.83 7.77 -3.83
CA MET A 318 1.19 9.03 -3.46
C MET A 318 0.70 9.85 -4.67
N ASN A 319 1.42 9.84 -5.77
CA ASN A 319 0.98 10.54 -6.97
C ASN A 319 -0.38 10.06 -7.50
N TYR A 320 -0.66 8.76 -7.44
CA TYR A 320 -1.97 8.23 -7.83
C TYR A 320 -3.05 8.59 -6.81
N VAL A 321 -2.73 8.57 -5.52
CA VAL A 321 -3.66 9.00 -4.47
C VAL A 321 -4.09 10.45 -4.69
N LEU A 322 -3.12 11.35 -4.90
CA LEU A 322 -3.40 12.78 -5.13
C LEU A 322 -4.21 13.01 -6.40
N GLU A 323 -3.85 12.32 -7.49
CA GLU A 323 -4.57 12.42 -8.77
C GLU A 323 -6.00 11.92 -8.66
N LYS A 324 -6.19 10.70 -8.13
CA LYS A 324 -7.49 10.03 -8.11
C LYS A 324 -8.50 10.69 -7.18
N LEU A 325 -8.03 11.26 -6.07
CA LEU A 325 -8.87 12.02 -5.13
C LEU A 325 -8.95 13.51 -5.44
N ASN A 326 -8.21 14.01 -6.46
CA ASN A 326 -8.11 15.45 -6.77
C ASN A 326 -7.74 16.30 -5.55
N ILE A 327 -6.67 15.89 -4.85
CA ILE A 327 -6.14 16.55 -3.64
C ILE A 327 -4.69 16.96 -3.83
N GLU A 328 -4.17 17.75 -2.89
CA GLU A 328 -2.75 18.10 -2.81
C GLU A 328 -2.23 18.04 -1.37
N LEU A 329 -0.93 17.79 -1.23
CA LEU A 329 -0.28 17.84 0.08
C LEU A 329 -0.28 19.27 0.61
N LEU A 330 -0.43 19.43 1.93
CA LEU A 330 -0.33 20.73 2.58
C LEU A 330 1.12 21.22 2.55
N SER A 331 1.31 22.54 2.46
CA SER A 331 2.60 23.21 2.54
C SER A 331 2.75 23.97 3.87
N SER A 332 3.97 24.33 4.25
CA SER A 332 4.26 25.08 5.47
C SER A 332 3.56 26.43 5.59
N GLY A 333 2.99 26.95 4.48
CA GLY A 333 2.16 28.15 4.47
C GLY A 333 0.67 27.92 4.77
N ASP A 334 0.25 26.66 4.82
CA ASP A 334 -1.15 26.25 5.00
C ASP A 334 -1.55 26.02 6.47
N HIS A 335 -0.63 26.28 7.42
CA HIS A 335 -0.94 26.19 8.84
C HIS A 335 -2.12 27.13 9.17
N PRO A 336 -3.20 26.64 9.79
CA PRO A 336 -4.07 27.53 10.52
C PRO A 336 -3.19 28.22 11.57
N SER A 337 -3.04 29.55 11.47
CA SER A 337 -2.35 30.37 12.45
C SER A 337 -2.88 30.02 13.83
N SER A 338 -1.99 29.51 14.70
CA SER A 338 -2.21 29.22 16.14
C SER A 338 -2.80 30.42 16.88
#